data_eaf51853727c9b7e78abedc453384db8
#
_entry.id   eaf51853727c9b7e78abedc453384db8
#
_cell.length_a   1.000
_cell.length_b   1.000
_cell.length_c   1.000
_cell.angle_alpha   90.00
_cell.angle_beta   90.00
_cell.angle_gamma   90.00
#
_symmetry.space_group_name_H-M   'P 1'
#
loop_
_entity.id
_entity.type
_entity.pdbx_description
1 polymer ?
#
loop_
_entity_poly.entity_id
_entity_poly.type
_entity_poly.pdbx_seq_one_letter_code
_entity_poly.pdbx_strand_id
1 'polypeptide(L)'
;MNKIALALILLILPFSLAYTSPRKKVGIVLSGGGAKGVAHIGVIKALEELNIPIDYIAGTSIGAIIGGLYSIGYTSEQLETIVKQTDWINLLTDKVSREKIPFPFKSNDSKYLVSFPFNNSKKNGGIIKGKNISQLLHQLTEGYQNVTNFDSLPIPFACIATDMARNQKEVIRFGKLSEAMRASMAVPIVFSPIYSGQKVLIDGGFKDNLPIDVVKAMGADIIIGIDVQSELSDADNLHSIAGIANQLMLMICQSSLDGSTKDIDAYVKVDVENYNAASFTKAAIDTLIIRGENAAKANYNTLLSIKNRIGIVNNKRNNKAQLPLFYPQYVPSNDNQLRIGLRFDSEDIAAVMLNINLNKHKFGKAEIAVRGGKQSFLRTQYHFPISKPQWITLSNQIGYNDIFLYSHGYKISNPTFIRNTSSLIYSITPSRNLQMEVGASLDYHRYYRTLASEDATLMKRKNLFLNYHTKLKYETLDKRYFPTKGLKTNISYTIYTDLHTSTAYSSLATQITKIFPIALNTFIIPTIYGRFIFNDGIPLMYSNVIGGEGYNPHYEQQIPFSGLLHTESTLKLLGNARIQIRHKFHEKQYLTL
;
A
#
# COMPACT_ATOMS: atom_id res chain seq x y z
N MET A 1 69.16 53.26 -25.01
CA MET A 1 68.86 52.24 -24.05
C MET A 1 68.31 51.05 -24.78
N ASN A 2 69.03 49.93 -24.69
CA ASN A 2 68.95 48.77 -25.56
C ASN A 2 67.60 48.00 -25.46
N LYS A 3 66.98 47.78 -26.62
CA LYS A 3 65.82 46.89 -26.76
C LYS A 3 66.04 45.48 -26.16
N ILE A 4 67.29 45.10 -25.91
CA ILE A 4 67.71 43.83 -25.26
C ILE A 4 67.48 43.88 -23.75
N ALA A 5 67.58 45.03 -23.07
CA ALA A 5 67.34 45.17 -21.65
C ALA A 5 65.82 45.09 -21.30
N LEU A 6 64.94 45.54 -22.22
CA LEU A 6 63.50 45.45 -22.05
C LEU A 6 62.98 44.02 -22.27
N ALA A 7 63.63 43.25 -23.14
CA ALA A 7 63.31 41.84 -23.38
C ALA A 7 63.74 40.94 -22.20
N LEU A 8 64.85 41.28 -21.54
CA LEU A 8 65.32 40.55 -20.37
C LEU A 8 64.44 40.81 -19.10
N ILE A 9 63.87 42.01 -18.97
CA ILE A 9 62.93 42.34 -17.88
C ILE A 9 61.59 41.65 -18.06
N LEU A 10 61.14 41.40 -19.29
CA LEU A 10 59.91 40.62 -19.58
C LEU A 10 60.10 39.10 -19.38
N LEU A 11 61.33 38.60 -19.35
CA LEU A 11 61.63 37.17 -19.09
C LEU A 11 61.78 36.84 -17.60
N ILE A 12 61.81 37.85 -16.72
CA ILE A 12 61.94 37.70 -15.24
C ILE A 12 60.63 38.02 -14.51
N LEU A 13 59.54 38.28 -15.23
CA LEU A 13 58.23 38.19 -14.62
C LEU A 13 58.05 36.75 -14.16
N PRO A 14 58.00 36.49 -12.83
CA PRO A 14 57.70 35.15 -12.38
C PRO A 14 56.30 34.87 -12.91
N PHE A 15 56.19 33.90 -13.81
CA PHE A 15 54.97 33.15 -13.97
C PHE A 15 54.73 32.53 -12.61
N SER A 16 54.22 33.29 -11.66
CA SER A 16 53.48 32.77 -10.53
C SER A 16 52.24 32.11 -11.16
N LEU A 17 52.43 30.92 -11.72
CA LEU A 17 51.37 29.92 -11.77
C LEU A 17 50.86 29.89 -10.32
N ALA A 18 49.78 30.64 -10.10
CA ALA A 18 49.00 30.47 -8.90
C ALA A 18 48.57 28.99 -8.95
N TYR A 19 49.38 28.14 -8.33
CA TYR A 19 48.95 26.81 -7.89
C TYR A 19 47.79 27.10 -6.94
N THR A 20 46.60 27.32 -7.48
CA THR A 20 45.40 27.24 -6.66
C THR A 20 45.33 25.81 -6.18
N SER A 21 45.74 25.58 -4.94
CA SER A 21 45.55 24.26 -4.33
C SER A 21 44.10 23.85 -4.60
N PRO A 22 43.87 22.63 -5.09
CA PRO A 22 42.51 22.20 -5.36
C PRO A 22 41.66 22.40 -4.08
N ARG A 23 40.45 22.97 -4.22
CA ARG A 23 39.61 23.17 -3.07
C ARG A 23 39.35 21.87 -2.32
N LYS A 24 39.21 21.97 -1.01
CA LYS A 24 38.85 20.82 -0.19
C LYS A 24 37.49 20.25 -0.61
N LYS A 25 37.39 18.94 -0.72
CA LYS A 25 36.21 18.21 -1.10
C LYS A 25 35.37 17.85 0.11
N VAL A 26 34.09 18.12 0.02
CA VAL A 26 33.12 17.90 1.10
C VAL A 26 32.32 16.63 0.85
N GLY A 27 32.35 15.75 1.83
CA GLY A 27 31.49 14.58 1.88
C GLY A 27 30.37 14.72 2.91
N ILE A 28 29.15 14.31 2.60
CA ILE A 28 28.08 14.20 3.57
C ILE A 28 27.75 12.75 3.84
N VAL A 29 27.45 12.48 5.11
CA VAL A 29 27.04 11.16 5.58
C VAL A 29 25.65 11.27 6.19
N LEU A 30 24.72 10.43 5.72
CA LEU A 30 23.31 10.45 6.11
C LEU A 30 22.93 9.14 6.82
N SER A 31 22.55 9.23 8.09
CA SER A 31 22.21 8.05 8.87
C SER A 31 20.86 7.44 8.46
N GLY A 32 20.63 6.18 8.81
CA GLY A 32 19.31 5.57 8.82
C GLY A 32 18.43 6.08 9.96
N GLY A 33 17.11 5.89 9.86
CA GLY A 33 16.16 6.33 10.89
C GLY A 33 14.69 6.20 10.52
N GLY A 34 14.34 5.60 9.37
CA GLY A 34 12.97 5.51 8.87
C GLY A 34 12.37 6.90 8.64
N ALA A 35 11.15 7.16 9.10
CA ALA A 35 10.46 8.45 8.91
C ALA A 35 11.27 9.65 9.44
N LYS A 36 12.08 9.45 10.48
CA LYS A 36 12.94 10.50 11.06
C LYS A 36 13.94 11.06 10.05
N GLY A 37 14.34 10.24 9.06
CA GLY A 37 15.28 10.64 8.03
C GLY A 37 14.79 11.75 7.11
N VAL A 38 13.51 12.13 7.10
CA VAL A 38 13.06 13.33 6.37
C VAL A 38 13.72 14.60 6.91
N ALA A 39 14.22 14.58 8.14
CA ALA A 39 14.98 15.69 8.73
C ALA A 39 16.31 15.98 8.01
N HIS A 40 16.89 15.00 7.31
CA HIS A 40 18.05 15.24 6.46
C HIS A 40 17.79 16.34 5.42
N ILE A 41 16.56 16.45 4.93
CA ILE A 41 16.16 17.47 3.95
C ILE A 41 16.35 18.88 4.51
N GLY A 42 15.97 19.09 5.79
CA GLY A 42 16.16 20.38 6.45
C GLY A 42 17.63 20.77 6.61
N VAL A 43 18.51 19.80 6.93
CA VAL A 43 19.95 20.05 7.00
C VAL A 43 20.54 20.32 5.61
N ILE A 44 20.17 19.54 4.60
CA ILE A 44 20.63 19.74 3.21
C ILE A 44 20.21 21.12 2.71
N LYS A 45 19.01 21.60 3.02
CA LYS A 45 18.53 22.93 2.69
C LYS A 45 19.44 24.03 3.29
N ALA A 46 19.81 23.89 4.54
CA ALA A 46 20.76 24.83 5.18
C ALA A 46 22.16 24.77 4.53
N LEU A 47 22.65 23.61 4.11
CA LEU A 47 23.89 23.50 3.36
C LEU A 47 23.80 24.17 1.97
N GLU A 48 22.67 24.04 1.28
CA GLU A 48 22.39 24.75 0.02
C GLU A 48 22.37 26.26 0.22
N GLU A 49 21.69 26.78 1.27
CA GLU A 49 21.62 28.20 1.62
C GLU A 49 23.02 28.77 1.96
N LEU A 50 23.84 28.01 2.65
CA LEU A 50 25.23 28.37 2.92
C LEU A 50 26.16 28.24 1.72
N ASN A 51 25.67 27.73 0.59
CA ASN A 51 26.48 27.39 -0.60
C ASN A 51 27.70 26.50 -0.27
N ILE A 52 27.52 25.50 0.62
CA ILE A 52 28.52 24.46 0.88
C ILE A 52 28.41 23.42 -0.25
N PRO A 53 29.44 23.22 -1.08
CA PRO A 53 29.40 22.23 -2.14
C PRO A 53 29.47 20.83 -1.54
N ILE A 54 28.72 19.89 -2.10
CA ILE A 54 28.76 18.48 -1.71
C ILE A 54 29.39 17.70 -2.86
N ASP A 55 30.54 17.08 -2.59
CA ASP A 55 31.31 16.32 -3.58
C ASP A 55 31.11 14.82 -3.49
N TYR A 56 30.75 14.31 -2.32
CA TYR A 56 30.54 12.88 -2.04
C TYR A 56 29.36 12.69 -1.11
N ILE A 57 28.62 11.62 -1.31
CA ILE A 57 27.50 11.26 -0.43
C ILE A 57 27.58 9.77 -0.10
N ALA A 58 27.49 9.46 1.20
CA ALA A 58 27.20 8.10 1.64
C ALA A 58 25.96 8.10 2.56
N GLY A 59 25.13 7.06 2.45
CA GLY A 59 23.91 7.00 3.26
C GLY A 59 23.47 5.58 3.57
N THR A 60 22.73 5.45 4.66
CA THR A 60 22.13 4.19 5.11
C THR A 60 20.61 4.34 5.19
N SER A 61 19.86 3.32 4.72
CA SER A 61 18.40 3.27 4.83
C SER A 61 17.73 4.50 4.20
N ILE A 62 16.97 5.28 4.97
CA ILE A 62 16.36 6.54 4.49
C ILE A 62 17.42 7.55 4.05
N GLY A 63 18.58 7.56 4.70
CA GLY A 63 19.72 8.40 4.30
C GLY A 63 20.25 8.01 2.92
N ALA A 64 20.21 6.72 2.56
CA ALA A 64 20.54 6.27 1.21
C ALA A 64 19.49 6.73 0.17
N ILE A 65 18.21 6.80 0.53
CA ILE A 65 17.16 7.31 -0.35
C ILE A 65 17.33 8.81 -0.59
N ILE A 66 17.42 9.60 0.47
CA ILE A 66 17.58 11.06 0.37
C ILE A 66 18.90 11.40 -0.33
N GLY A 67 20.01 10.79 0.08
CA GLY A 67 21.33 10.99 -0.52
C GLY A 67 21.41 10.55 -1.98
N GLY A 68 20.83 9.39 -2.30
CA GLY A 68 20.82 8.86 -3.67
C GLY A 68 19.98 9.73 -4.63
N LEU A 69 18.84 10.27 -4.19
CA LEU A 69 18.05 11.21 -4.98
C LEU A 69 18.78 12.56 -5.11
N TYR A 70 19.37 13.06 -4.04
CA TYR A 70 20.15 14.28 -4.08
C TYR A 70 21.37 14.15 -5.00
N SER A 71 22.02 12.99 -5.05
CA SER A 71 23.19 12.73 -5.90
C SER A 71 22.89 12.82 -7.39
N ILE A 72 21.66 12.55 -7.81
CA ILE A 72 21.20 12.63 -9.20
C ILE A 72 20.57 13.98 -9.57
N GLY A 73 20.61 14.97 -8.65
CA GLY A 73 20.27 16.37 -8.93
C GLY A 73 18.94 16.85 -8.37
N TYR A 74 18.23 16.08 -7.53
CA TYR A 74 17.08 16.62 -6.79
C TYR A 74 17.54 17.69 -5.80
N THR A 75 16.80 18.80 -5.70
CA THR A 75 17.05 19.84 -4.68
C THR A 75 16.37 19.47 -3.37
N SER A 76 16.76 20.13 -2.27
CA SER A 76 16.09 19.98 -0.98
C SER A 76 14.58 20.27 -1.08
N GLU A 77 14.17 21.31 -1.83
CA GLU A 77 12.77 21.68 -2.06
C GLU A 77 12.00 20.58 -2.82
N GLN A 78 12.63 19.97 -3.84
CA GLN A 78 12.02 18.87 -4.58
C GLN A 78 11.87 17.63 -3.70
N LEU A 79 12.87 17.30 -2.88
CA LEU A 79 12.79 16.20 -1.90
C LEU A 79 11.70 16.44 -0.87
N GLU A 80 11.56 17.66 -0.35
CA GLU A 80 10.48 18.07 0.54
C GLU A 80 9.11 17.86 -0.11
N THR A 81 8.96 18.30 -1.37
CA THR A 81 7.72 18.10 -2.14
C THR A 81 7.38 16.62 -2.29
N ILE A 82 8.35 15.78 -2.63
CA ILE A 82 8.16 14.33 -2.78
C ILE A 82 7.68 13.72 -1.46
N VAL A 83 8.34 14.01 -0.33
CA VAL A 83 7.98 13.38 0.95
C VAL A 83 6.63 13.86 1.47
N LYS A 84 6.24 15.12 1.23
CA LYS A 84 4.93 15.69 1.64
C LYS A 84 3.77 15.18 0.80
N GLN A 85 3.98 14.91 -0.49
CA GLN A 85 2.93 14.45 -1.41
C GLN A 85 2.77 12.92 -1.44
N THR A 86 3.71 12.17 -0.90
CA THR A 86 3.70 10.71 -0.92
C THR A 86 2.74 10.15 0.14
N ASP A 87 1.85 9.25 -0.29
CA ASP A 87 1.03 8.43 0.63
C ASP A 87 1.87 7.28 1.19
N TRP A 88 2.64 7.58 2.25
CA TRP A 88 3.59 6.65 2.84
C TRP A 88 2.94 5.38 3.38
N ILE A 89 1.72 5.46 3.92
CA ILE A 89 1.03 4.29 4.48
C ILE A 89 0.76 3.27 3.37
N ASN A 90 0.20 3.71 2.26
CA ASN A 90 -0.07 2.83 1.12
C ASN A 90 1.22 2.39 0.43
N LEU A 91 2.23 3.27 0.36
CA LEU A 91 3.52 2.96 -0.24
C LEU A 91 4.25 1.84 0.53
N LEU A 92 4.40 2.02 1.85
CA LEU A 92 5.15 1.10 2.71
C LEU A 92 4.39 -0.20 3.03
N THR A 93 3.08 -0.26 2.84
CA THR A 93 2.27 -1.47 3.06
C THR A 93 1.93 -2.22 1.77
N ASP A 94 2.51 -1.82 0.64
CA ASP A 94 2.18 -2.35 -0.71
C ASP A 94 0.68 -2.27 -1.04
N LYS A 95 -0.06 -1.36 -0.41
CA LYS A 95 -1.48 -1.13 -0.68
C LYS A 95 -1.65 -0.14 -1.83
N VAL A 96 -2.71 -0.37 -2.59
CA VAL A 96 -3.12 0.51 -3.69
C VAL A 96 -4.55 0.96 -3.42
N SER A 97 -4.85 2.23 -3.66
CA SER A 97 -6.22 2.75 -3.53
C SER A 97 -7.19 1.90 -4.36
N ARG A 98 -8.35 1.55 -3.77
CA ARG A 98 -9.35 0.68 -4.39
C ARG A 98 -9.81 1.18 -5.77
N GLU A 99 -9.87 2.48 -5.98
CA GLU A 99 -10.19 3.08 -7.28
C GLU A 99 -9.21 2.70 -8.40
N LYS A 100 -7.96 2.35 -8.03
CA LYS A 100 -6.88 1.94 -8.95
C LYS A 100 -6.80 0.43 -9.14
N ILE A 101 -7.51 -0.36 -8.31
CA ILE A 101 -7.56 -1.82 -8.43
C ILE A 101 -8.50 -2.19 -9.58
N PRO A 102 -8.09 -3.00 -10.56
CA PRO A 102 -8.98 -3.49 -11.60
C PRO A 102 -10.12 -4.33 -11.01
N PHE A 103 -11.31 -4.26 -11.61
CA PHE A 103 -12.54 -4.81 -11.06
C PHE A 103 -12.45 -6.28 -10.60
N PRO A 104 -11.80 -7.21 -11.34
CA PRO A 104 -11.72 -8.62 -10.93
C PRO A 104 -11.04 -8.84 -9.58
N PHE A 105 -10.15 -7.91 -9.20
CA PHE A 105 -9.38 -8.00 -7.95
C PHE A 105 -10.03 -7.24 -6.79
N LYS A 106 -11.03 -6.38 -7.06
CA LYS A 106 -11.75 -5.62 -6.02
C LYS A 106 -12.54 -6.49 -5.05
N SER A 107 -12.99 -7.67 -5.48
CA SER A 107 -13.80 -8.57 -4.64
C SER A 107 -13.05 -9.07 -3.39
N ASN A 108 -11.73 -9.20 -3.48
CA ASN A 108 -10.88 -9.73 -2.41
C ASN A 108 -10.23 -8.65 -1.55
N ASP A 109 -10.38 -7.38 -1.94
CA ASP A 109 -9.84 -6.27 -1.19
C ASP A 109 -10.58 -6.11 0.15
N SER A 110 -9.81 -6.05 1.25
CA SER A 110 -10.29 -5.78 2.62
C SER A 110 -11.31 -6.77 3.19
N LYS A 111 -11.51 -7.96 2.61
CA LYS A 111 -12.37 -9.01 3.19
C LYS A 111 -11.71 -9.78 4.32
N TYR A 112 -10.40 -9.84 4.32
CA TYR A 112 -9.62 -10.69 5.21
C TYR A 112 -8.74 -9.84 6.10
N LEU A 113 -8.61 -10.27 7.36
CA LEU A 113 -7.81 -9.58 8.37
C LEU A 113 -6.31 -9.78 8.10
N VAL A 114 -5.92 -11.01 7.76
CA VAL A 114 -4.52 -11.39 7.55
C VAL A 114 -4.41 -12.21 6.27
N SER A 115 -3.29 -12.04 5.57
CA SER A 115 -2.98 -12.77 4.33
C SER A 115 -1.54 -13.28 4.39
N PHE A 116 -1.38 -14.61 4.32
CA PHE A 116 -0.08 -15.28 4.34
C PHE A 116 0.25 -15.84 2.96
N PRO A 117 1.35 -15.43 2.34
CA PRO A 117 1.85 -16.11 1.15
C PRO A 117 2.44 -17.48 1.54
N PHE A 118 2.14 -18.54 0.78
CA PHE A 118 2.68 -19.89 1.01
C PHE A 118 3.26 -20.51 -0.26
N ASN A 119 3.95 -19.74 -1.05
CA ASN A 119 4.71 -20.29 -2.18
C ASN A 119 6.00 -20.94 -1.69
N ASN A 120 6.36 -22.07 -2.34
CA ASN A 120 7.68 -22.69 -2.23
C ASN A 120 8.83 -21.84 -2.82
N SER A 121 8.61 -20.60 -3.18
CA SER A 121 9.71 -19.71 -3.57
C SER A 121 10.52 -19.39 -2.31
N LYS A 122 11.71 -19.96 -2.22
CA LYS A 122 12.72 -19.80 -1.15
C LYS A 122 13.14 -18.33 -0.87
N LYS A 123 12.40 -17.33 -1.38
CA LYS A 123 12.80 -15.90 -1.41
C LYS A 123 11.82 -14.95 -0.71
N ASN A 124 11.04 -15.42 0.27
CA ASN A 124 10.09 -14.56 0.99
C ASN A 124 10.50 -14.43 2.47
N GLY A 125 11.40 -13.50 2.76
CA GLY A 125 11.90 -13.25 4.12
C GLY A 125 11.26 -12.06 4.85
N GLY A 126 10.16 -11.47 4.33
CA GLY A 126 9.50 -10.32 4.95
C GLY A 126 7.98 -10.32 4.75
N ILE A 127 7.25 -9.60 5.62
CA ILE A 127 5.80 -9.44 5.57
C ILE A 127 5.39 -8.62 4.34
N ILE A 128 6.17 -7.58 4.02
CA ILE A 128 5.91 -6.63 2.92
C ILE A 128 6.98 -6.83 1.84
N LYS A 129 6.56 -7.00 0.59
CA LYS A 129 7.51 -7.16 -0.53
C LYS A 129 8.20 -5.87 -0.92
N GLY A 130 7.60 -4.71 -0.61
CA GLY A 130 8.09 -3.39 -0.95
C GLY A 130 7.99 -3.10 -2.46
N LYS A 131 6.94 -3.60 -3.12
CA LYS A 131 6.73 -3.38 -4.56
C LYS A 131 6.46 -1.92 -4.88
N ASN A 132 5.62 -1.26 -4.07
CA ASN A 132 5.27 0.13 -4.30
C ASN A 132 6.48 1.05 -4.11
N ILE A 133 7.28 0.82 -3.06
CA ILE A 133 8.50 1.61 -2.84
C ILE A 133 9.54 1.36 -3.93
N SER A 134 9.67 0.11 -4.42
CA SER A 134 10.55 -0.20 -5.54
C SER A 134 10.12 0.52 -6.82
N GLN A 135 8.81 0.60 -7.09
CA GLN A 135 8.27 1.35 -8.24
C GLN A 135 8.53 2.85 -8.10
N LEU A 136 8.32 3.42 -6.90
CA LEU A 136 8.61 4.82 -6.64
C LEU A 136 10.09 5.12 -6.90
N LEU A 137 11.00 4.35 -6.29
CA LEU A 137 12.44 4.53 -6.47
C LEU A 137 12.86 4.40 -7.94
N HIS A 138 12.27 3.45 -8.67
CA HIS A 138 12.53 3.29 -10.09
C HIS A 138 12.11 4.52 -10.91
N GLN A 139 10.94 5.10 -10.62
CA GLN A 139 10.46 6.32 -11.29
C GLN A 139 11.30 7.54 -10.91
N LEU A 140 11.63 7.71 -9.62
CA LEU A 140 12.45 8.83 -9.16
C LEU A 140 13.89 8.79 -9.71
N THR A 141 14.38 7.62 -10.11
CA THR A 141 15.70 7.45 -10.75
C THR A 141 15.60 7.37 -12.27
N GLU A 142 14.48 7.78 -12.87
CA GLU A 142 14.32 7.80 -14.31
C GLU A 142 15.41 8.68 -14.97
N GLY A 143 16.01 8.15 -16.05
CA GLY A 143 17.18 8.77 -16.72
C GLY A 143 18.54 8.28 -16.18
N TYR A 144 18.57 7.57 -15.05
CA TYR A 144 19.82 6.98 -14.50
C TYR A 144 19.80 5.44 -14.46
N GLN A 145 18.83 4.79 -15.13
CA GLN A 145 18.72 3.31 -15.12
C GLN A 145 19.91 2.60 -15.75
N ASN A 146 20.62 3.28 -16.67
CA ASN A 146 21.79 2.75 -17.37
C ASN A 146 23.12 3.14 -16.72
N VAL A 147 23.10 3.99 -15.68
CA VAL A 147 24.29 4.34 -14.92
C VAL A 147 24.55 3.26 -13.89
N THR A 148 25.52 2.39 -14.17
CA THR A 148 25.83 1.24 -13.30
C THR A 148 26.94 1.52 -12.31
N ASN A 149 27.75 2.57 -12.50
CA ASN A 149 28.79 3.03 -11.57
C ASN A 149 28.33 4.33 -10.92
N PHE A 150 28.14 4.34 -9.61
CA PHE A 150 27.63 5.50 -8.88
C PHE A 150 28.68 6.60 -8.69
N ASP A 151 29.96 6.33 -8.98
CA ASP A 151 30.97 7.36 -9.06
C ASP A 151 30.79 8.28 -10.27
N SER A 152 30.04 7.84 -11.28
CA SER A 152 29.68 8.59 -12.48
C SER A 152 28.39 9.43 -12.34
N LEU A 153 27.74 9.39 -11.16
CA LEU A 153 26.61 10.25 -10.88
C LEU A 153 27.06 11.72 -10.76
N PRO A 154 26.15 12.69 -10.93
CA PRO A 154 26.47 14.12 -10.75
C PRO A 154 27.19 14.44 -9.43
N ILE A 155 26.81 13.73 -8.35
CA ILE A 155 27.59 13.64 -7.12
C ILE A 155 27.84 12.15 -6.86
N PRO A 156 29.11 11.69 -6.79
CA PRO A 156 29.46 10.33 -6.44
C PRO A 156 28.76 9.86 -5.18
N PHE A 157 28.17 8.66 -5.24
CA PHE A 157 27.29 8.14 -4.21
C PHE A 157 27.65 6.72 -3.80
N ALA A 158 27.46 6.43 -2.50
CA ALA A 158 27.51 5.08 -1.95
C ALA A 158 26.34 4.86 -0.99
N CYS A 159 25.78 3.66 -0.95
CA CYS A 159 24.84 3.29 0.09
C CYS A 159 25.23 1.98 0.76
N ILE A 160 24.80 1.83 2.01
CA ILE A 160 25.15 0.68 2.83
C ILE A 160 23.98 -0.29 2.89
N ALA A 161 24.28 -1.56 2.69
CA ALA A 161 23.41 -2.68 3.06
C ALA A 161 24.19 -3.63 3.99
N THR A 162 23.48 -4.57 4.58
CA THR A 162 24.08 -5.66 5.35
C THR A 162 23.87 -6.96 4.60
N ASP A 163 24.94 -7.70 4.29
CA ASP A 163 24.82 -9.09 3.84
C ASP A 163 24.54 -9.97 5.05
N MET A 164 23.26 -10.34 5.20
CA MET A 164 22.77 -11.16 6.30
C MET A 164 23.40 -12.56 6.31
N ALA A 165 23.73 -13.11 5.13
CA ALA A 165 24.29 -14.45 5.02
C ALA A 165 25.72 -14.53 5.56
N ARG A 166 26.48 -13.44 5.42
CA ARG A 166 27.89 -13.33 5.86
C ARG A 166 28.09 -12.46 7.09
N ASN A 167 27.02 -11.79 7.54
CA ASN A 167 27.06 -10.82 8.64
C ASN A 167 28.07 -9.68 8.41
N GLN A 168 28.16 -9.16 7.17
CA GLN A 168 29.12 -8.16 6.74
C GLN A 168 28.46 -6.90 6.21
N LYS A 169 29.18 -5.76 6.38
CA LYS A 169 28.84 -4.50 5.70
C LYS A 169 29.03 -4.65 4.19
N GLU A 170 28.03 -4.24 3.43
CA GLU A 170 28.09 -4.18 1.97
C GLU A 170 28.01 -2.72 1.52
N VAL A 171 29.10 -2.20 0.95
CA VAL A 171 29.14 -0.87 0.35
C VAL A 171 28.72 -0.98 -1.11
N ILE A 172 27.55 -0.47 -1.45
CA ILE A 172 27.01 -0.56 -2.80
C ILE A 172 27.34 0.74 -3.55
N ARG A 173 28.21 0.63 -4.57
CA ARG A 173 28.60 1.71 -5.50
C ARG A 173 28.33 1.34 -6.96
N PHE A 174 27.77 0.17 -7.20
CA PHE A 174 27.51 -0.36 -8.53
C PHE A 174 26.12 -1.01 -8.62
N GLY A 175 25.56 -1.04 -9.82
CA GLY A 175 24.28 -1.66 -10.12
C GLY A 175 23.20 -0.63 -10.43
N LYS A 176 21.94 -0.96 -10.20
CA LYS A 176 20.84 -0.01 -10.39
C LYS A 176 20.63 0.79 -9.10
N LEU A 177 20.65 2.10 -9.20
CA LEU A 177 20.51 3.01 -8.07
C LEU A 177 19.22 2.74 -7.25
N SER A 178 18.09 2.51 -7.93
CA SER A 178 16.82 2.18 -7.26
C SER A 178 16.86 0.87 -6.47
N GLU A 179 17.57 -0.15 -6.98
CA GLU A 179 17.72 -1.44 -6.31
C GLU A 179 18.69 -1.34 -5.12
N ALA A 180 19.75 -0.54 -5.25
CA ALA A 180 20.70 -0.28 -4.18
C ALA A 180 20.03 0.44 -2.99
N MET A 181 19.30 1.53 -3.25
CA MET A 181 18.50 2.22 -2.24
C MET A 181 17.46 1.29 -1.58
N ARG A 182 16.80 0.43 -2.39
CA ARG A 182 15.83 -0.54 -1.89
C ARG A 182 16.47 -1.61 -1.00
N ALA A 183 17.69 -2.04 -1.30
CA ALA A 183 18.44 -2.97 -0.48
C ALA A 183 18.82 -2.33 0.87
N SER A 184 19.32 -1.09 0.82
CA SER A 184 19.74 -0.34 2.00
C SER A 184 18.62 -0.10 3.02
N MET A 185 17.34 -0.07 2.59
CA MET A 185 16.16 0.14 3.45
C MET A 185 15.39 -1.15 3.80
N ALA A 186 15.94 -2.32 3.49
CA ALA A 186 15.23 -3.59 3.67
C ALA A 186 15.27 -4.06 5.14
N VAL A 187 14.53 -3.39 6.02
CA VAL A 187 14.42 -3.74 7.45
C VAL A 187 13.87 -5.17 7.60
N PRO A 188 14.60 -6.11 8.23
CA PRO A 188 14.17 -7.49 8.43
C PRO A 188 12.79 -7.58 9.10
N ILE A 189 12.07 -8.65 8.79
CA ILE A 189 10.70 -8.91 9.24
C ILE A 189 9.68 -7.97 8.55
N VAL A 190 9.95 -6.67 8.46
CA VAL A 190 9.07 -5.70 7.79
C VAL A 190 9.13 -5.89 6.28
N PHE A 191 10.30 -5.73 5.70
CA PHE A 191 10.50 -5.84 4.25
C PHE A 191 11.21 -7.13 3.85
N SER A 192 10.84 -7.65 2.68
CA SER A 192 11.58 -8.76 2.07
C SER A 192 13.01 -8.30 1.75
N PRO A 193 14.03 -9.13 2.09
CA PRO A 193 15.41 -8.89 1.70
C PRO A 193 15.58 -8.80 0.18
N ILE A 194 16.65 -8.18 -0.26
CA ILE A 194 17.06 -8.18 -1.67
C ILE A 194 18.11 -9.27 -1.89
N TYR A 195 17.81 -10.18 -2.81
CA TYR A 195 18.70 -11.28 -3.16
C TYR A 195 19.54 -10.87 -4.38
N SER A 196 20.88 -10.80 -4.20
CA SER A 196 21.85 -10.47 -5.25
C SER A 196 22.93 -11.56 -5.32
N GLY A 197 22.84 -12.44 -6.30
CA GLY A 197 23.71 -13.61 -6.37
C GLY A 197 23.57 -14.50 -5.12
N GLN A 198 24.67 -14.66 -4.39
CA GLN A 198 24.72 -15.39 -3.12
C GLN A 198 24.50 -14.50 -1.88
N LYS A 199 24.31 -13.18 -2.06
CA LYS A 199 24.11 -12.23 -0.96
C LYS A 199 22.62 -12.10 -0.63
N VAL A 200 22.32 -11.92 0.67
CA VAL A 200 21.00 -11.63 1.20
C VAL A 200 21.07 -10.26 1.86
N LEU A 201 20.69 -9.23 1.10
CA LEU A 201 20.85 -7.83 1.51
C LEU A 201 19.65 -7.36 2.32
N ILE A 202 19.95 -6.84 3.50
CA ILE A 202 19.01 -6.21 4.43
C ILE A 202 19.48 -4.78 4.74
N ASP A 203 18.71 -4.06 5.56
CA ASP A 203 19.01 -2.68 5.96
C ASP A 203 20.46 -2.53 6.45
N GLY A 204 21.11 -1.45 5.99
CA GLY A 204 22.52 -1.19 6.29
C GLY A 204 22.79 -0.83 7.74
N GLY A 205 21.76 -0.31 8.45
CA GLY A 205 21.87 0.11 9.84
C GLY A 205 22.30 -1.00 10.81
N PHE A 206 22.14 -2.28 10.41
CA PHE A 206 22.61 -3.43 11.18
C PHE A 206 24.15 -3.53 11.24
N LYS A 207 24.88 -2.89 10.34
CA LYS A 207 26.35 -2.94 10.30
C LYS A 207 27.02 -1.58 10.31
N ASP A 208 26.41 -0.60 9.67
CA ASP A 208 26.93 0.75 9.62
C ASP A 208 25.80 1.74 9.33
N ASN A 209 25.36 2.41 10.39
CA ASN A 209 24.25 3.35 10.28
C ASN A 209 24.67 4.77 9.92
N LEU A 210 25.95 5.12 10.06
CA LEU A 210 26.52 6.42 9.69
C LEU A 210 27.89 6.20 9.02
N PRO A 211 27.95 5.93 7.69
CA PRO A 211 29.11 5.39 6.99
C PRO A 211 30.21 6.45 6.70
N ILE A 212 30.90 6.89 7.73
CA ILE A 212 31.92 7.95 7.70
C ILE A 212 33.16 7.47 6.94
N ASP A 213 33.62 6.27 7.22
CA ASP A 213 34.77 5.64 6.58
C ASP A 213 34.58 5.51 5.06
N VAL A 214 33.33 5.31 4.62
CA VAL A 214 33.02 5.20 3.19
C VAL A 214 33.20 6.53 2.47
N VAL A 215 32.69 7.63 3.01
CA VAL A 215 32.87 8.97 2.43
C VAL A 215 34.35 9.39 2.46
N LYS A 216 35.06 9.05 3.53
CA LYS A 216 36.51 9.28 3.64
C LYS A 216 37.28 8.50 2.56
N ALA A 217 36.95 7.23 2.36
CA ALA A 217 37.51 6.39 1.30
C ALA A 217 37.16 6.86 -0.12
N MET A 218 36.02 7.58 -0.31
CA MET A 218 35.66 8.22 -1.57
C MET A 218 36.53 9.45 -1.88
N GLY A 219 37.28 9.99 -0.91
CA GLY A 219 38.21 11.11 -1.09
C GLY A 219 37.69 12.44 -0.51
N ALA A 220 36.80 12.43 0.47
CA ALA A 220 36.41 13.64 1.17
C ALA A 220 37.50 14.15 2.10
N ASP A 221 37.84 15.46 2.01
CA ASP A 221 38.75 16.17 2.89
C ASP A 221 38.04 16.75 4.12
N ILE A 222 36.73 16.97 4.00
CA ILE A 222 35.85 17.51 5.03
C ILE A 222 34.60 16.64 5.08
N ILE A 223 34.22 16.20 6.26
CA ILE A 223 33.11 15.29 6.46
C ILE A 223 32.03 15.94 7.34
N ILE A 224 30.80 16.02 6.84
CA ILE A 224 29.62 16.46 7.59
C ILE A 224 28.72 15.24 7.83
N GLY A 225 28.64 14.81 9.08
CA GLY A 225 27.76 13.72 9.48
C GLY A 225 26.40 14.23 9.96
N ILE A 226 25.30 13.72 9.39
CA ILE A 226 23.94 14.08 9.77
C ILE A 226 23.28 12.84 10.38
N ASP A 227 22.97 12.93 11.66
CA ASP A 227 22.44 11.82 12.45
C ASP A 227 21.00 12.09 12.94
N VAL A 228 20.09 11.20 12.55
CA VAL A 228 18.65 11.21 12.90
C VAL A 228 18.24 10.01 13.76
N GLN A 229 19.20 9.34 14.40
CA GLN A 229 18.92 8.22 15.30
C GLN A 229 18.29 8.73 16.60
N SER A 230 17.34 7.96 17.15
CA SER A 230 16.83 8.18 18.50
C SER A 230 17.80 7.62 19.51
N GLU A 231 17.76 8.13 20.71
CA GLU A 231 18.30 7.46 21.89
C GLU A 231 17.52 6.18 22.20
N LEU A 232 18.06 5.34 23.09
CA LEU A 232 17.37 4.15 23.57
C LEU A 232 16.10 4.57 24.33
N SER A 233 15.05 3.80 24.18
CA SER A 233 13.81 4.04 24.88
C SER A 233 13.92 3.68 26.36
N ASP A 234 13.24 4.40 27.23
CA ASP A 234 13.10 4.09 28.65
C ASP A 234 12.34 2.77 28.87
N ALA A 235 12.54 2.17 30.04
CA ALA A 235 11.92 0.89 30.41
C ALA A 235 10.39 0.88 30.27
N ASP A 236 9.74 2.02 30.52
CA ASP A 236 8.28 2.18 30.43
C ASP A 236 7.72 2.02 29.01
N ASN A 237 8.56 2.16 28.00
CA ASN A 237 8.19 1.98 26.60
C ASN A 237 8.42 0.55 26.06
N LEU A 238 8.95 -0.36 26.88
CA LEU A 238 9.35 -1.71 26.48
C LEU A 238 8.32 -2.80 26.81
N HIS A 239 7.08 -2.44 27.12
CA HIS A 239 6.01 -3.40 27.45
C HIS A 239 5.32 -4.04 26.24
N SER A 240 5.68 -3.67 25.01
CA SER A 240 5.09 -4.25 23.79
C SER A 240 6.14 -4.98 22.94
N ILE A 241 5.72 -6.02 22.22
CA ILE A 241 6.59 -6.73 21.26
C ILE A 241 7.19 -5.74 20.24
N ALA A 242 6.40 -4.78 19.79
CA ALA A 242 6.87 -3.74 18.86
C ALA A 242 7.91 -2.80 19.51
N GLY A 243 7.71 -2.43 20.78
CA GLY A 243 8.69 -1.62 21.54
C GLY A 243 10.01 -2.35 21.74
N ILE A 244 9.96 -3.63 22.15
CA ILE A 244 11.16 -4.47 22.31
C ILE A 244 11.89 -4.64 20.96
N ALA A 245 11.16 -4.92 19.87
CA ALA A 245 11.78 -5.06 18.55
C ALA A 245 12.45 -3.77 18.07
N ASN A 246 11.81 -2.61 18.30
CA ASN A 246 12.39 -1.31 18.01
C ASN A 246 13.64 -1.05 18.84
N GLN A 247 13.63 -1.36 20.14
CA GLN A 247 14.78 -1.20 21.03
C GLN A 247 15.97 -2.05 20.59
N LEU A 248 15.74 -3.33 20.26
CA LEU A 248 16.78 -4.21 19.73
C LEU A 248 17.42 -3.64 18.45
N MET A 249 16.60 -3.09 17.56
CA MET A 249 17.08 -2.43 16.35
C MET A 249 17.91 -1.18 16.66
N LEU A 250 17.46 -0.34 17.61
CA LEU A 250 18.22 0.83 18.04
C LEU A 250 19.57 0.45 18.67
N MET A 251 19.60 -0.56 19.54
CA MET A 251 20.84 -1.06 20.14
C MET A 251 21.85 -1.52 19.08
N ILE A 252 21.40 -2.25 18.07
CA ILE A 252 22.26 -2.72 16.97
C ILE A 252 22.78 -1.53 16.15
N CYS A 253 21.91 -0.56 15.83
CA CYS A 253 22.30 0.61 15.04
C CYS A 253 23.25 1.55 15.81
N GLN A 254 23.12 1.67 17.12
CA GLN A 254 24.01 2.49 17.95
C GLN A 254 25.40 1.86 18.11
N SER A 255 25.47 0.53 18.25
CA SER A 255 26.77 -0.16 18.37
C SER A 255 27.70 0.06 17.17
N SER A 256 27.15 0.48 16.03
CA SER A 256 27.92 0.81 14.82
C SER A 256 28.53 2.22 14.83
N LEU A 257 28.15 3.08 15.78
CA LEU A 257 28.66 4.46 15.89
C LEU A 257 29.94 4.59 16.76
N ASP A 258 30.15 3.63 17.65
CA ASP A 258 31.25 3.67 18.62
C ASP A 258 32.61 3.65 17.93
N GLY A 259 33.29 4.80 17.89
CA GLY A 259 34.64 4.97 17.39
C GLY A 259 34.81 5.75 16.08
N SER A 260 33.77 5.91 15.26
CA SER A 260 33.88 6.54 13.94
C SER A 260 33.68 8.07 13.94
N THR A 261 33.13 8.67 15.01
CA THR A 261 32.83 10.10 15.07
C THR A 261 34.05 11.03 15.14
N LYS A 262 35.23 10.50 15.40
CA LYS A 262 36.50 11.30 15.50
C LYS A 262 36.92 11.94 14.18
N ASP A 263 36.48 11.41 13.06
CA ASP A 263 36.84 11.88 11.71
C ASP A 263 35.80 12.85 11.11
N ILE A 264 34.81 13.33 11.89
CA ILE A 264 33.78 14.23 11.43
C ILE A 264 34.15 15.68 11.73
N ASP A 265 34.13 16.55 10.71
CA ASP A 265 34.38 18.00 10.87
C ASP A 265 33.16 18.75 11.42
N ALA A 266 31.92 18.28 11.06
CA ALA A 266 30.67 18.76 11.64
C ALA A 266 29.71 17.60 11.87
N TYR A 267 29.35 17.36 13.12
CA TYR A 267 28.35 16.37 13.52
C TYR A 267 27.01 17.06 13.83
N VAL A 268 26.05 16.89 12.94
CA VAL A 268 24.72 17.50 13.06
C VAL A 268 23.75 16.44 13.59
N LYS A 269 23.59 16.40 14.90
CA LYS A 269 22.58 15.57 15.56
C LYS A 269 21.22 16.28 15.51
N VAL A 270 20.24 15.63 14.90
CA VAL A 270 18.87 16.16 14.85
C VAL A 270 18.06 15.62 16.03
N ASP A 271 17.38 16.51 16.75
CA ASP A 271 16.39 16.10 17.74
C ASP A 271 15.19 15.43 17.05
N VAL A 272 15.02 14.16 17.30
CA VAL A 272 13.93 13.33 16.76
C VAL A 272 13.05 12.73 17.86
N GLU A 273 13.10 13.31 19.05
CA GLU A 273 12.31 12.88 20.21
C GLU A 273 10.81 12.90 19.88
N ASN A 274 10.08 11.93 20.40
CA ASN A 274 8.66 11.67 20.16
C ASN A 274 8.31 11.18 18.73
N TYR A 275 9.31 10.87 17.89
CA TYR A 275 9.10 10.28 16.58
C TYR A 275 9.80 8.93 16.46
N ASN A 276 9.16 8.01 15.73
CA ASN A 276 9.71 6.69 15.44
C ASN A 276 9.86 6.45 13.93
N ALA A 277 10.41 5.30 13.54
CA ALA A 277 10.64 4.95 12.15
C ALA A 277 9.37 4.91 11.27
N ALA A 278 8.17 4.86 11.86
CA ALA A 278 6.88 4.82 11.16
C ALA A 278 6.10 6.16 11.22
N SER A 279 6.67 7.24 11.72
CA SER A 279 6.03 8.55 11.91
C SER A 279 5.89 9.34 10.61
N PHE A 280 5.19 8.76 9.62
CA PHE A 280 4.97 9.36 8.28
C PHE A 280 3.66 10.16 8.18
N THR A 281 3.17 10.78 9.25
CA THR A 281 2.05 11.72 9.15
C THR A 281 2.53 13.04 8.57
N LYS A 282 1.64 13.80 7.92
CA LYS A 282 2.00 15.11 7.34
C LYS A 282 2.59 16.05 8.38
N ALA A 283 1.96 16.13 9.56
CA ALA A 283 2.45 16.97 10.67
C ALA A 283 3.85 16.52 11.15
N ALA A 284 4.10 15.21 11.26
CA ALA A 284 5.41 14.69 11.63
C ALA A 284 6.49 15.04 10.61
N ILE A 285 6.18 14.90 9.31
CA ILE A 285 7.08 15.26 8.22
C ILE A 285 7.44 16.74 8.28
N ASP A 286 6.44 17.62 8.41
CA ASP A 286 6.67 19.07 8.51
C ASP A 286 7.56 19.41 9.73
N THR A 287 7.27 18.83 10.89
CA THR A 287 8.06 19.08 12.11
C THR A 287 9.49 18.55 11.99
N LEU A 288 9.68 17.35 11.44
CA LEU A 288 11.02 16.74 11.32
C LEU A 288 11.93 17.54 10.36
N ILE A 289 11.38 18.07 9.26
CA ILE A 289 12.14 18.94 8.35
C ILE A 289 12.60 20.20 9.08
N ILE A 290 11.68 20.86 9.83
CA ILE A 290 12.01 22.05 10.64
C ILE A 290 13.07 21.73 11.69
N ARG A 291 12.99 20.57 12.36
CA ARG A 291 14.02 20.14 13.32
C ARG A 291 15.39 19.94 12.65
N GLY A 292 15.41 19.44 11.41
CA GLY A 292 16.63 19.37 10.60
C GLY A 292 17.23 20.75 10.33
N GLU A 293 16.40 21.74 9.92
CA GLU A 293 16.84 23.13 9.74
C GLU A 293 17.39 23.73 11.04
N ASN A 294 16.69 23.49 12.17
CA ASN A 294 17.12 23.99 13.48
C ASN A 294 18.43 23.35 13.94
N ALA A 295 18.66 22.05 13.70
CA ALA A 295 19.91 21.39 14.01
C ALA A 295 21.08 21.97 13.19
N ALA A 296 20.85 22.28 11.90
CA ALA A 296 21.84 22.99 11.09
C ALA A 296 22.12 24.40 11.61
N LYS A 297 21.09 25.15 12.02
CA LYS A 297 21.24 26.48 12.63
C LYS A 297 22.04 26.42 13.94
N ALA A 298 21.81 25.42 14.78
CA ALA A 298 22.59 25.21 16.01
C ALA A 298 24.08 24.96 15.71
N ASN A 299 24.40 24.37 14.55
CA ASN A 299 25.75 24.14 14.08
C ASN A 299 26.28 25.23 13.12
N TYR A 300 25.61 26.38 13.02
CA TYR A 300 25.90 27.41 12.03
C TYR A 300 27.37 27.87 12.01
N ASN A 301 27.95 28.14 13.16
CA ASN A 301 29.35 28.58 13.27
C ASN A 301 30.33 27.53 12.74
N THR A 302 30.12 26.26 13.06
CA THR A 302 30.92 25.14 12.55
C THR A 302 30.79 25.03 11.03
N LEU A 303 29.57 25.08 10.48
CA LEU A 303 29.29 25.03 9.04
C LEU A 303 29.89 26.25 8.31
N LEU A 304 29.84 27.43 8.92
CA LEU A 304 30.49 28.63 8.37
C LEU A 304 32.03 28.50 8.36
N SER A 305 32.62 27.95 9.41
CA SER A 305 34.05 27.66 9.44
C SER A 305 34.46 26.68 8.35
N ILE A 306 33.67 25.63 8.11
CA ILE A 306 33.82 24.69 7.00
C ILE A 306 33.77 25.44 5.66
N LYS A 307 32.78 26.30 5.43
CA LYS A 307 32.67 27.10 4.21
C LYS A 307 33.95 27.90 3.96
N ASN A 308 34.48 28.56 4.99
CA ASN A 308 35.73 29.33 4.90
C ASN A 308 36.96 28.45 4.56
N ARG A 309 36.97 27.19 5.06
CA ARG A 309 38.06 26.22 4.79
C ARG A 309 38.01 25.64 3.37
N ILE A 310 36.84 25.63 2.70
CA ILE A 310 36.68 25.09 1.35
C ILE A 310 37.27 26.04 0.30
N GLY A 311 37.21 27.37 0.53
CA GLY A 311 37.63 28.39 -0.43
C GLY A 311 36.48 28.84 -1.37
N ILE A 312 36.86 29.56 -2.44
CA ILE A 312 35.89 30.11 -3.39
C ILE A 312 35.28 28.98 -4.21
N VAL A 313 33.94 28.93 -4.24
CA VAL A 313 33.15 27.93 -4.97
C VAL A 313 32.30 28.60 -6.02
N ASN A 314 32.54 28.28 -7.29
CA ASN A 314 31.60 28.57 -8.38
C ASN A 314 30.62 27.39 -8.50
N ASN A 315 29.56 27.39 -7.70
CA ASN A 315 28.56 26.32 -7.68
C ASN A 315 27.48 26.60 -8.72
N LYS A 316 27.66 26.15 -9.96
CA LYS A 316 26.54 25.96 -10.89
C LYS A 316 26.06 24.53 -10.79
N ARG A 317 25.09 24.28 -9.90
CA ARG A 317 24.39 23.01 -9.87
C ARG A 317 23.39 22.98 -11.04
N ASN A 318 23.55 22.00 -11.91
CA ASN A 318 22.53 21.75 -12.95
C ASN A 318 21.32 21.11 -12.27
N ASN A 319 20.31 21.92 -11.98
CA ASN A 319 19.05 21.46 -11.44
C ASN A 319 18.37 20.59 -12.49
N LYS A 320 18.12 19.34 -12.17
CA LYS A 320 17.24 18.51 -12.97
C LYS A 320 15.81 18.64 -12.44
N ALA A 321 15.02 19.18 -13.24
CA ALA A 321 13.90 18.75 -13.98
C ALA A 321 12.61 18.38 -13.24
N GLN A 322 11.65 17.94 -13.98
CA GLN A 322 10.28 17.66 -13.60
C GLN A 322 10.18 16.57 -12.53
N LEU A 323 9.42 16.86 -11.46
CA LEU A 323 9.01 15.86 -10.48
C LEU A 323 8.07 14.88 -11.17
N PRO A 324 8.40 13.59 -11.23
CA PRO A 324 7.48 12.60 -11.74
C PRO A 324 6.30 12.47 -10.78
N LEU A 325 5.07 12.59 -11.28
CA LEU A 325 3.86 12.28 -10.51
C LEU A 325 3.83 10.76 -10.25
N PHE A 326 4.07 10.36 -9.01
CA PHE A 326 4.01 8.96 -8.63
C PHE A 326 2.57 8.50 -8.43
N TYR A 327 2.19 7.49 -9.19
CA TYR A 327 0.93 6.78 -9.02
C TYR A 327 1.23 5.29 -8.89
N PRO A 328 1.11 4.69 -7.69
CA PRO A 328 1.29 3.25 -7.54
C PRO A 328 0.34 2.50 -8.46
N GLN A 329 0.89 1.63 -9.28
CA GLN A 329 0.10 0.77 -10.17
C GLN A 329 -0.23 -0.53 -9.44
N TYR A 330 -1.47 -0.99 -9.60
CA TYR A 330 -1.86 -2.29 -9.09
C TYR A 330 -1.14 -3.40 -9.87
N VAL A 331 -0.26 -4.12 -9.18
CA VAL A 331 0.37 -5.33 -9.71
C VAL A 331 -0.24 -6.53 -9.00
N PRO A 332 -0.98 -7.39 -9.71
CA PRO A 332 -1.55 -8.60 -9.13
C PRO A 332 -0.46 -9.45 -8.48
N SER A 333 -0.71 -9.93 -7.27
CA SER A 333 0.19 -10.90 -6.65
C SER A 333 0.03 -12.26 -7.35
N ASN A 334 1.15 -12.84 -7.78
CA ASN A 334 1.18 -14.18 -8.34
C ASN A 334 1.44 -15.25 -7.27
N ASP A 335 1.50 -14.87 -6.01
CA ASP A 335 1.72 -15.81 -4.92
C ASP A 335 0.44 -16.55 -4.57
N ASN A 336 0.59 -17.81 -4.17
CA ASN A 336 -0.45 -18.51 -3.46
C ASN A 336 -0.65 -17.83 -2.11
N GLN A 337 -1.89 -17.68 -1.66
CA GLN A 337 -2.21 -16.96 -0.45
C GLN A 337 -3.24 -17.71 0.38
N LEU A 338 -2.95 -17.87 1.67
CA LEU A 338 -3.93 -18.20 2.69
C LEU A 338 -4.39 -16.90 3.35
N ARG A 339 -5.70 -16.68 3.40
CA ARG A 339 -6.31 -15.50 4.00
C ARG A 339 -7.28 -15.91 5.09
N ILE A 340 -7.23 -15.19 6.19
CA ILE A 340 -8.09 -15.42 7.36
C ILE A 340 -8.89 -14.16 7.63
N GLY A 341 -10.20 -14.30 7.81
CA GLY A 341 -11.12 -13.24 8.19
C GLY A 341 -11.97 -13.67 9.38
N LEU A 342 -12.29 -12.71 10.23
CA LEU A 342 -13.25 -12.86 11.31
C LEU A 342 -14.44 -11.93 11.05
N ARG A 343 -15.63 -12.36 11.45
CA ARG A 343 -16.85 -11.58 11.41
C ARG A 343 -17.59 -11.72 12.73
N PHE A 344 -18.04 -10.59 13.25
CA PHE A 344 -18.90 -10.52 14.42
C PHE A 344 -20.09 -9.62 14.05
N ASP A 345 -21.30 -10.13 14.20
CA ASP A 345 -22.53 -9.36 14.03
C ASP A 345 -23.68 -9.97 14.85
N SER A 346 -24.81 -9.25 14.89
CA SER A 346 -25.99 -9.64 15.67
C SER A 346 -26.67 -10.92 15.18
N GLU A 347 -26.44 -11.33 13.95
CA GLU A 347 -27.11 -12.49 13.34
C GLU A 347 -26.25 -13.74 13.33
N ASP A 348 -24.97 -13.63 12.97
CA ASP A 348 -24.02 -14.73 12.98
C ASP A 348 -23.37 -14.96 14.35
N ILE A 349 -23.42 -13.95 15.25
CA ILE A 349 -22.66 -13.88 16.51
C ILE A 349 -21.18 -13.88 16.21
N ALA A 350 -20.64 -14.95 15.62
CA ALA A 350 -19.26 -15.06 15.16
C ALA A 350 -19.19 -15.95 13.92
N ALA A 351 -18.36 -15.56 12.96
CA ALA A 351 -18.00 -16.39 11.81
C ALA A 351 -16.51 -16.28 11.49
N VAL A 352 -15.93 -17.40 11.05
CA VAL A 352 -14.54 -17.49 10.57
C VAL A 352 -14.57 -17.69 9.06
N MET A 353 -13.73 -16.96 8.36
CA MET A 353 -13.57 -17.09 6.91
C MET A 353 -12.13 -17.50 6.60
N LEU A 354 -11.96 -18.57 5.85
CA LEU A 354 -10.70 -19.01 5.29
C LEU A 354 -10.77 -18.93 3.77
N ASN A 355 -9.70 -18.47 3.16
CA ASN A 355 -9.61 -18.40 1.70
C ASN A 355 -8.22 -18.80 1.24
N ILE A 356 -8.16 -19.76 0.33
CA ILE A 356 -6.93 -20.23 -0.32
C ILE A 356 -6.98 -19.79 -1.77
N ASN A 357 -6.01 -18.99 -2.19
CA ASN A 357 -5.82 -18.60 -3.57
C ASN A 357 -4.59 -19.30 -4.14
N LEU A 358 -4.79 -20.05 -5.21
CA LEU A 358 -3.75 -20.74 -5.96
C LEU A 358 -3.58 -20.06 -7.32
N ASN A 359 -2.44 -19.41 -7.52
CA ASN A 359 -2.12 -18.68 -8.74
C ASN A 359 -1.21 -19.53 -9.65
N LYS A 360 -1.75 -20.24 -10.62
CA LYS A 360 -0.96 -20.98 -11.65
C LYS A 360 -0.92 -20.14 -12.94
N HIS A 361 0.23 -19.60 -13.26
CA HIS A 361 0.46 -18.62 -14.34
C HIS A 361 -0.09 -18.98 -15.72
N LYS A 362 -0.04 -20.24 -16.12
CA LYS A 362 -0.44 -20.68 -17.49
C LYS A 362 -1.90 -21.12 -17.58
N PHE A 363 -2.51 -21.58 -16.49
CA PHE A 363 -3.82 -22.27 -16.53
C PHE A 363 -4.92 -21.51 -15.79
N GLY A 364 -4.63 -20.36 -15.19
CA GLY A 364 -5.61 -19.57 -14.45
C GLY A 364 -5.42 -19.60 -12.94
N LYS A 365 -6.48 -19.22 -12.22
CA LYS A 365 -6.49 -19.11 -10.76
C LYS A 365 -7.54 -20.01 -10.16
N ALA A 366 -7.19 -20.72 -9.09
CA ALA A 366 -8.14 -21.44 -8.26
C ALA A 366 -8.34 -20.72 -6.92
N GLU A 367 -9.57 -20.66 -6.45
CA GLU A 367 -9.93 -20.11 -5.16
C GLU A 367 -10.79 -21.10 -4.39
N ILE A 368 -10.44 -21.36 -3.13
CA ILE A 368 -11.25 -22.14 -2.20
C ILE A 368 -11.58 -21.23 -1.02
N ALA A 369 -12.86 -21.02 -0.75
CA ALA A 369 -13.32 -20.21 0.36
C ALA A 369 -14.23 -21.04 1.27
N VAL A 370 -13.95 -21.00 2.57
CA VAL A 370 -14.73 -21.66 3.62
C VAL A 370 -15.22 -20.60 4.59
N ARG A 371 -16.48 -20.67 4.95
CA ARG A 371 -17.05 -19.90 6.04
C ARG A 371 -17.68 -20.86 7.04
N GLY A 372 -17.29 -20.74 8.29
CA GLY A 372 -17.94 -21.40 9.44
C GLY A 372 -18.67 -20.35 10.27
N GLY A 373 -19.91 -20.64 10.67
CA GLY A 373 -20.81 -19.78 11.42
C GLY A 373 -22.24 -20.27 11.27
N LYS A 374 -23.23 -19.48 11.71
CA LYS A 374 -24.66 -19.80 11.55
C LYS A 374 -25.05 -20.04 10.08
N GLN A 375 -24.44 -19.29 9.18
CA GLN A 375 -24.46 -19.55 7.75
C GLN A 375 -23.08 -20.03 7.31
N SER A 376 -22.98 -21.30 6.94
CA SER A 376 -21.73 -21.92 6.55
C SER A 376 -21.70 -22.21 5.06
N PHE A 377 -20.54 -22.08 4.44
CA PHE A 377 -20.37 -22.50 3.04
C PHE A 377 -18.95 -22.96 2.74
N LEU A 378 -18.85 -23.82 1.74
CA LEU A 378 -17.64 -24.14 0.98
C LEU A 378 -17.86 -23.67 -0.45
N ARG A 379 -16.97 -22.82 -0.97
CA ARG A 379 -16.97 -22.37 -2.35
C ARG A 379 -15.64 -22.67 -3.02
N THR A 380 -15.70 -23.26 -4.19
CA THR A 380 -14.57 -23.47 -5.08
C THR A 380 -14.80 -22.69 -6.37
N GLN A 381 -13.78 -21.98 -6.83
CA GLN A 381 -13.84 -21.22 -8.08
C GLN A 381 -12.56 -21.47 -8.88
N TYR A 382 -12.72 -21.57 -10.19
CA TYR A 382 -11.59 -21.61 -11.11
C TYR A 382 -11.79 -20.57 -12.22
N HIS A 383 -10.81 -19.68 -12.37
CA HIS A 383 -10.84 -18.59 -13.33
C HIS A 383 -9.89 -18.90 -14.48
N PHE A 384 -10.44 -19.14 -15.66
CA PHE A 384 -9.70 -19.37 -16.91
C PHE A 384 -9.54 -18.05 -17.65
N PRO A 385 -8.33 -17.51 -17.84
CA PRO A 385 -8.12 -16.37 -18.70
C PRO A 385 -8.26 -16.82 -20.18
N ILE A 386 -9.08 -16.11 -20.95
CA ILE A 386 -9.20 -16.28 -22.41
C ILE A 386 -8.21 -15.32 -23.08
N SER A 387 -8.37 -14.06 -22.78
CA SER A 387 -7.49 -12.96 -23.19
C SER A 387 -7.67 -11.82 -22.18
N LYS A 388 -6.72 -10.88 -22.11
CA LYS A 388 -6.98 -9.66 -21.34
C LYS A 388 -7.92 -8.76 -22.15
N PRO A 389 -9.08 -8.35 -21.63
CA PRO A 389 -9.58 -8.44 -20.23
C PRO A 389 -10.72 -9.47 -20.02
N GLN A 390 -10.65 -10.66 -20.57
CA GLN A 390 -11.74 -11.64 -20.60
C GLN A 390 -11.37 -12.94 -19.88
N TRP A 391 -12.33 -13.54 -19.16
CA TRP A 391 -12.14 -14.84 -18.50
C TRP A 391 -13.46 -15.60 -18.32
N ILE A 392 -13.36 -16.92 -18.20
CA ILE A 392 -14.44 -17.80 -17.80
C ILE A 392 -14.21 -18.23 -16.36
N THR A 393 -15.26 -18.24 -15.55
CA THR A 393 -15.24 -18.73 -14.18
C THR A 393 -16.16 -19.93 -14.04
N LEU A 394 -15.58 -21.05 -13.60
CA LEU A 394 -16.33 -22.18 -13.07
C LEU A 394 -16.41 -22.02 -11.55
N SER A 395 -17.59 -22.15 -10.97
CA SER A 395 -17.79 -22.02 -9.55
C SER A 395 -18.75 -23.08 -9.03
N ASN A 396 -18.44 -23.66 -7.89
CA ASN A 396 -19.39 -24.45 -7.11
C ASN A 396 -19.42 -23.93 -5.68
N GLN A 397 -20.60 -23.75 -5.12
CA GLN A 397 -20.80 -23.38 -3.73
C GLN A 397 -21.86 -24.26 -3.10
N ILE A 398 -21.48 -24.97 -2.05
CA ILE A 398 -22.41 -25.64 -1.17
C ILE A 398 -22.49 -24.88 0.15
N GLY A 399 -23.71 -24.57 0.60
CA GLY A 399 -23.92 -23.80 1.81
C GLY A 399 -25.09 -24.29 2.62
N TYR A 400 -24.94 -24.20 3.95
CA TYR A 400 -26.00 -24.39 4.93
C TYR A 400 -26.54 -23.01 5.32
N ASN A 401 -27.87 -22.88 5.28
CA ASN A 401 -28.57 -21.63 5.58
C ASN A 401 -29.68 -21.92 6.61
N ASP A 402 -29.68 -21.11 7.66
CA ASP A 402 -30.73 -21.06 8.67
C ASP A 402 -31.21 -19.62 8.79
N ILE A 403 -32.41 -19.33 8.29
CA ILE A 403 -32.87 -17.99 8.04
C ILE A 403 -34.21 -17.77 8.70
N PHE A 404 -34.40 -16.62 9.33
CA PHE A 404 -35.68 -16.20 9.88
C PHE A 404 -36.37 -15.22 8.92
N LEU A 405 -37.64 -15.51 8.60
CA LEU A 405 -38.48 -14.61 7.82
C LEU A 405 -39.59 -14.08 8.72
N TYR A 406 -39.85 -12.81 8.56
CA TYR A 406 -40.86 -12.07 9.32
C TYR A 406 -41.90 -11.45 8.41
N SER A 407 -43.07 -11.16 8.94
CA SER A 407 -44.11 -10.35 8.34
C SER A 407 -44.75 -9.51 9.43
N HIS A 408 -44.83 -8.19 9.22
CA HIS A 408 -45.34 -7.23 10.19
C HIS A 408 -44.72 -7.36 11.58
N GLY A 409 -43.43 -7.68 11.63
CA GLY A 409 -42.64 -7.85 12.87
C GLY A 409 -42.80 -9.23 13.54
N TYR A 410 -43.68 -10.10 13.06
CA TYR A 410 -43.87 -11.46 13.59
C TYR A 410 -43.08 -12.46 12.76
N LYS A 411 -42.41 -13.40 13.44
CA LYS A 411 -41.68 -14.51 12.80
C LYS A 411 -42.68 -15.46 12.16
N ILE A 412 -42.69 -15.52 10.82
CA ILE A 412 -43.62 -16.36 10.05
C ILE A 412 -42.98 -17.68 9.63
N SER A 413 -41.66 -17.73 9.42
CA SER A 413 -41.00 -18.94 8.95
C SER A 413 -39.52 -19.01 9.39
N ASN A 414 -39.00 -20.22 9.51
CA ASN A 414 -37.58 -20.48 9.73
C ASN A 414 -37.10 -21.57 8.76
N PRO A 415 -36.90 -21.26 7.48
CA PRO A 415 -36.38 -22.23 6.54
C PRO A 415 -34.91 -22.55 6.82
N THR A 416 -34.63 -23.83 7.05
CA THR A 416 -33.29 -24.39 7.14
C THR A 416 -33.04 -25.25 5.92
N PHE A 417 -32.02 -24.95 5.15
CA PHE A 417 -31.77 -25.66 3.89
C PHE A 417 -30.29 -25.70 3.50
N ILE A 418 -29.94 -26.73 2.74
CA ILE A 418 -28.69 -26.76 1.99
C ILE A 418 -28.96 -26.26 0.58
N ARG A 419 -28.11 -25.34 0.10
CA ARG A 419 -28.07 -24.87 -1.27
C ARG A 419 -26.77 -25.29 -1.91
N ASN A 420 -26.84 -25.90 -3.10
CA ASN A 420 -25.69 -26.17 -3.96
C ASN A 420 -25.86 -25.43 -5.28
N THR A 421 -24.95 -24.51 -5.57
CA THR A 421 -24.95 -23.67 -6.77
C THR A 421 -23.70 -23.98 -7.60
N SER A 422 -23.89 -24.54 -8.81
CA SER A 422 -22.83 -24.70 -9.80
C SER A 422 -22.99 -23.66 -10.90
N SER A 423 -21.97 -22.89 -11.22
CA SER A 423 -22.07 -21.75 -12.14
C SER A 423 -20.96 -21.75 -13.18
N LEU A 424 -21.34 -21.37 -14.42
CA LEU A 424 -20.44 -21.04 -15.51
C LEU A 424 -20.67 -19.56 -15.86
N ILE A 425 -19.63 -18.73 -15.75
CA ILE A 425 -19.74 -17.28 -15.90
C ILE A 425 -18.66 -16.79 -16.86
N TYR A 426 -19.07 -16.14 -17.94
CA TYR A 426 -18.17 -15.34 -18.78
C TYR A 426 -18.15 -13.91 -18.28
N SER A 427 -16.97 -13.35 -18.16
CA SER A 427 -16.76 -11.98 -17.67
C SER A 427 -15.80 -11.21 -18.56
N ILE A 428 -16.11 -9.93 -18.78
CA ILE A 428 -15.24 -8.98 -19.47
C ILE A 428 -15.12 -7.70 -18.64
N THR A 429 -13.92 -7.10 -18.58
CA THR A 429 -13.66 -5.78 -17.98
C THR A 429 -13.18 -4.78 -19.03
N PRO A 430 -14.09 -4.14 -19.77
CA PRO A 430 -13.73 -3.18 -20.82
C PRO A 430 -12.89 -2.01 -20.29
N SER A 431 -13.08 -1.65 -19.01
CA SER A 431 -12.29 -0.66 -18.32
C SER A 431 -11.97 -1.10 -16.88
N ARG A 432 -11.04 -0.41 -16.22
CA ARG A 432 -10.64 -0.67 -14.83
C ARG A 432 -11.83 -0.71 -13.84
N ASN A 433 -12.87 0.05 -14.11
CA ASN A 433 -13.99 0.27 -13.20
C ASN A 433 -15.29 -0.43 -13.65
N LEU A 434 -15.32 -1.03 -14.84
CA LEU A 434 -16.51 -1.66 -15.42
C LEU A 434 -16.28 -3.15 -15.61
N GLN A 435 -17.22 -3.96 -15.15
CA GLN A 435 -17.30 -5.40 -15.40
C GLN A 435 -18.68 -5.77 -15.93
N MET A 436 -18.69 -6.58 -16.97
CA MET A 436 -19.89 -7.19 -17.52
C MET A 436 -19.78 -8.70 -17.37
N GLU A 437 -20.87 -9.34 -16.99
CA GLU A 437 -20.95 -10.79 -16.76
C GLU A 437 -22.19 -11.35 -17.44
N VAL A 438 -22.05 -12.50 -18.07
CA VAL A 438 -23.14 -13.35 -18.54
C VAL A 438 -22.87 -14.75 -18.00
N GLY A 439 -23.86 -15.39 -17.43
CA GLY A 439 -23.64 -16.69 -16.83
C GLY A 439 -24.90 -17.53 -16.71
N ALA A 440 -24.66 -18.83 -16.49
CA ALA A 440 -25.69 -19.79 -16.13
C ALA A 440 -25.31 -20.47 -14.81
N SER A 441 -26.31 -20.80 -14.01
CA SER A 441 -26.10 -21.55 -12.77
C SER A 441 -27.20 -22.58 -12.56
N LEU A 442 -26.79 -23.74 -12.04
CA LEU A 442 -27.69 -24.78 -11.58
C LEU A 442 -27.77 -24.70 -10.06
N ASP A 443 -28.97 -24.38 -9.55
CA ASP A 443 -29.25 -24.21 -8.14
C ASP A 443 -30.11 -25.38 -7.62
N TYR A 444 -29.52 -26.17 -6.74
CA TYR A 444 -30.22 -27.23 -6.01
C TYR A 444 -30.45 -26.80 -4.56
N HIS A 445 -31.72 -26.88 -4.09
CA HIS A 445 -32.10 -26.60 -2.72
C HIS A 445 -32.74 -27.81 -2.08
N ARG A 446 -32.33 -28.13 -0.85
CA ARG A 446 -32.93 -29.18 -0.03
C ARG A 446 -33.28 -28.61 1.34
N TYR A 447 -34.59 -28.53 1.61
CA TYR A 447 -35.12 -28.05 2.88
C TYR A 447 -35.20 -29.19 3.89
N TYR A 448 -34.76 -28.92 5.12
CA TYR A 448 -34.76 -29.85 6.23
C TYR A 448 -35.82 -29.49 7.27
N ARG A 449 -36.05 -28.21 7.49
CA ARG A 449 -36.97 -27.68 8.48
C ARG A 449 -37.64 -26.43 7.90
N THR A 450 -38.97 -26.43 7.99
CA THR A 450 -39.79 -25.25 7.74
C THR A 450 -40.77 -25.18 8.89
N LEU A 451 -40.52 -24.29 9.86
CA LEU A 451 -41.54 -23.87 10.79
C LEU A 451 -42.44 -22.92 10.01
N ALA A 452 -43.66 -23.34 9.67
CA ALA A 452 -44.51 -22.58 8.80
C ALA A 452 -45.86 -22.30 9.44
N SER A 453 -46.40 -21.12 9.23
CA SER A 453 -47.80 -20.86 9.07
C SER A 453 -48.33 -21.54 7.77
N GLU A 454 -49.63 -21.60 7.56
CA GLU A 454 -50.35 -22.37 6.52
C GLU A 454 -49.81 -22.27 5.06
N ASP A 455 -48.98 -21.31 4.73
CA ASP A 455 -48.32 -21.14 3.42
C ASP A 455 -47.12 -22.07 3.13
N ALA A 456 -46.79 -22.98 4.03
CA ALA A 456 -45.65 -23.92 3.86
C ALA A 456 -45.84 -24.96 2.75
N THR A 457 -47.04 -25.05 2.18
CA THR A 457 -47.35 -25.89 1.02
C THR A 457 -46.62 -25.46 -0.25
N LEU A 458 -46.10 -24.22 -0.33
CA LEU A 458 -45.36 -23.67 -1.46
C LEU A 458 -43.88 -24.06 -1.53
N MET A 459 -43.32 -24.66 -0.47
CA MET A 459 -41.96 -25.11 -0.48
C MET A 459 -41.84 -26.62 -0.73
N LYS A 460 -41.61 -27.01 -1.97
CA LYS A 460 -41.21 -28.40 -2.25
C LYS A 460 -39.96 -28.74 -1.47
N ARG A 461 -39.90 -29.96 -0.94
CA ARG A 461 -38.77 -30.46 -0.12
C ARG A 461 -37.43 -30.43 -0.85
N LYS A 462 -37.46 -30.47 -2.20
CA LYS A 462 -36.31 -30.39 -3.09
C LYS A 462 -36.70 -29.54 -4.30
N ASN A 463 -35.84 -28.59 -4.67
CA ASN A 463 -36.02 -27.72 -5.84
C ASN A 463 -34.76 -27.69 -6.66
N LEU A 464 -34.89 -27.66 -7.97
CA LEU A 464 -33.79 -27.57 -8.92
C LEU A 464 -34.12 -26.49 -9.95
N PHE A 465 -33.27 -25.46 -10.00
CA PHE A 465 -33.42 -24.33 -10.91
C PHE A 465 -32.23 -24.21 -11.85
N LEU A 466 -32.50 -23.88 -13.08
CA LEU A 466 -31.50 -23.42 -14.04
C LEU A 466 -31.68 -21.92 -14.22
N ASN A 467 -30.68 -21.15 -13.80
CA ASN A 467 -30.74 -19.69 -13.80
C ASN A 467 -29.79 -19.14 -14.86
N TYR A 468 -30.22 -18.12 -15.57
CA TYR A 468 -29.41 -17.32 -16.48
C TYR A 468 -29.33 -15.90 -15.98
N HIS A 469 -28.15 -15.29 -16.00
CA HIS A 469 -28.01 -13.91 -15.55
C HIS A 469 -27.07 -13.09 -16.43
N THR A 470 -27.40 -11.80 -16.51
CA THR A 470 -26.52 -10.76 -17.03
C THR A 470 -26.32 -9.72 -15.94
N LYS A 471 -25.08 -9.34 -15.66
CA LYS A 471 -24.74 -8.35 -14.63
C LYS A 471 -23.81 -7.30 -15.22
N LEU A 472 -24.10 -6.03 -14.91
CA LEU A 472 -23.23 -4.89 -15.18
C LEU A 472 -22.87 -4.25 -13.85
N LYS A 473 -21.56 -4.12 -13.60
CA LYS A 473 -21.03 -3.60 -12.35
C LYS A 473 -20.04 -2.47 -12.66
N TYR A 474 -20.28 -1.31 -12.09
CA TYR A 474 -19.40 -0.16 -12.20
C TYR A 474 -19.02 0.35 -10.80
N GLU A 475 -17.71 0.57 -10.54
CA GLU A 475 -17.27 0.99 -9.22
C GLU A 475 -16.01 1.84 -9.28
N THR A 476 -16.11 3.07 -8.70
CA THR A 476 -15.01 4.02 -8.50
C THR A 476 -14.78 4.36 -7.03
N LEU A 477 -15.25 3.54 -6.09
CA LEU A 477 -15.05 3.77 -4.65
C LEU A 477 -13.57 3.73 -4.28
N ASP A 478 -13.13 4.67 -3.45
CA ASP A 478 -11.75 4.76 -2.93
C ASP A 478 -11.45 3.68 -1.88
N LYS A 479 -12.46 3.24 -1.11
CA LYS A 479 -12.36 2.19 -0.07
C LYS A 479 -13.56 1.25 -0.15
N ARG A 480 -13.37 0.00 0.33
CA ARG A 480 -14.47 -0.97 0.44
C ARG A 480 -15.42 -0.61 1.57
N TYR A 481 -14.86 -0.41 2.76
CA TYR A 481 -15.56 0.00 3.95
C TYR A 481 -15.33 1.49 4.18
N PHE A 482 -16.39 2.19 4.56
CA PHE A 482 -16.35 3.63 4.80
C PHE A 482 -15.71 4.44 3.66
N PRO A 483 -16.19 4.28 2.40
CA PRO A 483 -15.69 5.07 1.27
C PRO A 483 -15.95 6.55 1.51
N THR A 484 -15.03 7.39 1.01
CA THR A 484 -15.10 8.85 1.15
C THR A 484 -15.45 9.55 -0.17
N LYS A 485 -15.32 8.83 -1.29
CA LYS A 485 -15.72 9.31 -2.63
C LYS A 485 -16.02 8.15 -3.57
N GLY A 486 -16.70 8.45 -4.67
CA GLY A 486 -16.90 7.51 -5.77
C GLY A 486 -18.36 7.16 -6.04
N LEU A 487 -18.55 6.26 -6.99
CA LEU A 487 -19.84 5.75 -7.45
C LEU A 487 -19.75 4.22 -7.50
N LYS A 488 -20.83 3.57 -7.09
CA LYS A 488 -21.05 2.13 -7.28
C LYS A 488 -22.42 1.91 -7.90
N THR A 489 -22.44 1.18 -9.01
CA THR A 489 -23.67 0.80 -9.72
C THR A 489 -23.61 -0.69 -10.02
N ASN A 490 -24.72 -1.38 -9.71
CA ASN A 490 -24.94 -2.77 -10.08
C ASN A 490 -26.29 -2.86 -10.78
N ILE A 491 -26.34 -3.45 -11.95
CA ILE A 491 -27.56 -3.78 -12.68
C ILE A 491 -27.51 -5.27 -12.97
N SER A 492 -28.57 -5.99 -12.69
CA SER A 492 -28.66 -7.43 -12.97
C SER A 492 -30.03 -7.81 -13.49
N TYR A 493 -30.05 -8.59 -14.56
CA TYR A 493 -31.22 -9.28 -15.05
C TYR A 493 -31.01 -10.78 -14.88
N THR A 494 -31.98 -11.48 -14.28
CA THR A 494 -31.88 -12.91 -13.99
C THR A 494 -33.16 -13.62 -14.36
N ILE A 495 -33.06 -14.74 -15.05
CA ILE A 495 -34.12 -15.67 -15.36
C ILE A 495 -33.92 -16.92 -14.49
N TYR A 496 -34.97 -17.34 -13.79
CA TYR A 496 -34.99 -18.52 -12.93
C TYR A 496 -35.96 -19.54 -13.55
N THR A 497 -35.47 -20.69 -13.95
CA THR A 497 -36.29 -21.76 -14.55
C THR A 497 -36.38 -22.93 -13.60
N ASP A 498 -37.56 -23.21 -13.07
CA ASP A 498 -37.82 -24.42 -12.28
C ASP A 498 -37.82 -25.63 -13.21
N LEU A 499 -36.88 -26.53 -13.04
CA LEU A 499 -36.72 -27.72 -13.89
C LEU A 499 -37.76 -28.81 -13.60
N HIS A 500 -38.54 -28.69 -12.50
CA HIS A 500 -39.64 -29.64 -12.19
C HIS A 500 -40.98 -29.21 -12.81
N THR A 501 -41.24 -27.92 -12.84
CA THR A 501 -42.53 -27.36 -13.34
C THR A 501 -42.37 -26.75 -14.73
N SER A 502 -41.15 -26.61 -15.22
CA SER A 502 -40.84 -25.86 -16.46
C SER A 502 -41.30 -24.41 -16.43
N THR A 503 -41.52 -23.84 -15.24
CA THR A 503 -41.94 -22.46 -15.08
C THR A 503 -40.73 -21.55 -15.01
N ALA A 504 -40.77 -20.44 -15.75
CA ALA A 504 -39.73 -19.43 -15.75
C ALA A 504 -40.21 -18.15 -15.06
N TYR A 505 -39.33 -17.61 -14.21
CA TYR A 505 -39.49 -16.33 -13.53
C TYR A 505 -38.36 -15.42 -13.94
N SER A 506 -38.57 -14.11 -13.92
CA SER A 506 -37.43 -13.20 -14.18
C SER A 506 -37.46 -11.99 -13.25
N SER A 507 -36.30 -11.41 -13.05
CA SER A 507 -36.17 -10.20 -12.25
C SER A 507 -35.10 -9.25 -12.81
N LEU A 508 -35.37 -7.96 -12.67
CA LEU A 508 -34.46 -6.86 -12.95
C LEU A 508 -34.12 -6.15 -11.63
N ALA A 509 -32.86 -6.06 -11.26
CA ALA A 509 -32.43 -5.34 -10.07
C ALA A 509 -31.39 -4.27 -10.43
N THR A 510 -31.51 -3.13 -9.77
CA THR A 510 -30.61 -1.99 -9.91
C THR A 510 -30.22 -1.44 -8.54
N GLN A 511 -28.95 -1.13 -8.34
CA GLN A 511 -28.46 -0.43 -7.16
C GLN A 511 -27.49 0.66 -7.59
N ILE A 512 -27.68 1.88 -7.11
CA ILE A 512 -26.80 3.02 -7.34
C ILE A 512 -26.47 3.64 -5.98
N THR A 513 -25.20 3.75 -5.67
CA THR A 513 -24.68 4.41 -4.46
C THR A 513 -23.64 5.43 -4.86
N LYS A 514 -23.82 6.69 -4.50
CA LYS A 514 -22.88 7.78 -4.74
C LYS A 514 -22.42 8.36 -3.41
N ILE A 515 -21.14 8.73 -3.31
CA ILE A 515 -20.58 9.39 -2.14
C ILE A 515 -20.20 10.82 -2.53
N PHE A 516 -20.77 11.79 -1.80
CA PHE A 516 -20.49 13.21 -1.96
C PHE A 516 -19.77 13.72 -0.70
N PRO A 517 -18.53 14.19 -0.78
CA PRO A 517 -17.92 14.95 0.29
C PRO A 517 -18.60 16.33 0.38
N ILE A 518 -19.15 16.69 1.55
CA ILE A 518 -19.77 17.99 1.80
C ILE A 518 -18.93 18.89 2.69
N ALA A 519 -18.04 18.28 3.50
CA ALA A 519 -17.03 18.97 4.28
C ALA A 519 -15.80 18.06 4.42
N LEU A 520 -14.74 18.58 5.04
CA LEU A 520 -13.43 17.88 5.14
C LEU A 520 -13.56 16.43 5.64
N ASN A 521 -14.46 16.17 6.58
CA ASN A 521 -14.67 14.86 7.21
C ASN A 521 -16.14 14.39 7.15
N THR A 522 -17.00 15.02 6.36
CA THR A 522 -18.44 14.73 6.32
C THR A 522 -18.88 14.37 4.90
N PHE A 523 -19.65 13.30 4.78
CA PHE A 523 -20.06 12.73 3.50
C PHE A 523 -21.56 12.46 3.50
N ILE A 524 -22.23 12.76 2.37
CA ILE A 524 -23.61 12.33 2.09
C ILE A 524 -23.53 11.15 1.13
N ILE A 525 -24.31 10.11 1.43
CA ILE A 525 -24.29 8.83 0.71
C ILE A 525 -25.73 8.45 0.32
N PRO A 526 -26.27 9.03 -0.77
CA PRO A 526 -27.51 8.55 -1.34
C PRO A 526 -27.31 7.15 -1.94
N THR A 527 -28.25 6.26 -1.65
CA THR A 527 -28.35 4.93 -2.26
C THR A 527 -29.77 4.72 -2.73
N ILE A 528 -29.92 4.36 -3.99
CA ILE A 528 -31.19 3.98 -4.60
C ILE A 528 -31.09 2.51 -4.98
N TYR A 529 -32.10 1.75 -4.63
CA TYR A 529 -32.25 0.36 -5.01
C TYR A 529 -33.65 0.13 -5.58
N GLY A 530 -33.74 -0.67 -6.65
CA GLY A 530 -34.99 -1.14 -7.20
C GLY A 530 -34.85 -2.59 -7.66
N ARG A 531 -35.85 -3.41 -7.38
CA ARG A 531 -35.97 -4.74 -7.95
C ARG A 531 -37.40 -5.05 -8.33
N PHE A 532 -37.59 -5.49 -9.57
CA PHE A 532 -38.85 -5.87 -10.13
C PHE A 532 -38.85 -7.34 -10.53
N ILE A 533 -39.90 -8.08 -10.17
CA ILE A 533 -40.14 -9.47 -10.53
C ILE A 533 -41.30 -9.49 -11.54
N PHE A 534 -41.05 -10.04 -12.73
CA PHE A 534 -41.99 -9.98 -13.83
C PHE A 534 -43.16 -10.98 -13.71
N ASN A 535 -42.97 -12.10 -13.00
CA ASN A 535 -43.94 -13.19 -12.91
C ASN A 535 -44.42 -13.40 -11.47
N ASP A 536 -45.67 -13.89 -11.30
CA ASP A 536 -46.21 -14.31 -10.01
C ASP A 536 -45.69 -15.69 -9.59
N GLY A 537 -45.75 -15.99 -8.29
CA GLY A 537 -45.41 -17.30 -7.74
C GLY A 537 -43.92 -17.61 -7.70
N ILE A 538 -43.03 -16.60 -7.77
CA ILE A 538 -41.59 -16.82 -7.63
C ILE A 538 -41.32 -17.45 -6.25
N PRO A 539 -40.49 -18.50 -6.18
CA PRO A 539 -40.13 -19.13 -4.92
C PRO A 539 -39.50 -18.14 -3.93
N LEU A 540 -39.78 -18.34 -2.64
CA LEU A 540 -39.36 -17.44 -1.55
C LEU A 540 -37.84 -17.14 -1.58
N MET A 541 -37.01 -18.11 -1.94
CA MET A 541 -35.56 -17.94 -2.06
C MET A 541 -35.12 -16.92 -3.11
N TYR A 542 -35.99 -16.58 -4.06
CA TYR A 542 -35.78 -15.59 -5.12
C TYR A 542 -36.68 -14.37 -4.99
N SER A 543 -37.59 -14.36 -4.01
CA SER A 543 -38.53 -13.25 -3.75
C SER A 543 -37.77 -11.99 -3.29
N ASN A 544 -38.45 -10.86 -3.32
CA ASN A 544 -37.91 -9.63 -2.74
C ASN A 544 -37.92 -9.74 -1.22
N VAL A 545 -36.81 -9.36 -0.59
CA VAL A 545 -36.61 -9.38 0.87
C VAL A 545 -36.05 -8.03 1.31
N ILE A 546 -36.69 -7.40 2.30
CA ILE A 546 -36.30 -6.11 2.88
C ILE A 546 -36.00 -6.30 4.37
N GLY A 547 -35.11 -5.48 4.91
CA GLY A 547 -34.76 -5.45 6.34
C GLY A 547 -33.38 -6.02 6.64
N GLY A 548 -33.00 -6.01 7.92
CA GLY A 548 -31.69 -6.42 8.41
C GLY A 548 -30.58 -5.38 8.18
N GLU A 549 -29.36 -5.71 8.57
CA GLU A 549 -28.21 -4.79 8.53
C GLU A 549 -27.62 -4.59 7.12
N GLY A 550 -27.11 -3.37 6.86
CA GLY A 550 -26.66 -2.92 5.54
C GLY A 550 -25.35 -3.48 5.04
N TYR A 551 -24.58 -4.16 5.87
CA TYR A 551 -23.20 -4.50 5.52
C TYR A 551 -23.03 -5.87 4.86
N ASN A 552 -23.92 -6.82 5.12
CA ASN A 552 -23.87 -8.14 4.52
C ASN A 552 -25.25 -8.77 4.44
N PRO A 553 -25.92 -8.67 3.29
CA PRO A 553 -27.20 -9.30 3.10
C PRO A 553 -27.08 -10.83 3.20
N HIS A 554 -28.07 -11.48 3.82
CA HIS A 554 -28.17 -12.94 3.88
C HIS A 554 -28.51 -13.53 2.52
N TYR A 555 -29.26 -12.78 1.74
CA TYR A 555 -29.63 -13.12 0.36
C TYR A 555 -29.03 -12.09 -0.60
N GLU A 556 -28.72 -12.51 -1.80
CA GLU A 556 -28.25 -11.59 -2.86
C GLU A 556 -29.26 -10.47 -3.13
N GLN A 557 -30.56 -10.78 -2.97
CA GLN A 557 -31.68 -9.87 -3.21
C GLN A 557 -32.13 -9.08 -1.98
N GLN A 558 -31.58 -9.29 -0.80
CA GLN A 558 -31.96 -8.59 0.43
C GLN A 558 -31.57 -7.11 0.35
N ILE A 559 -32.51 -6.25 0.70
CA ILE A 559 -32.28 -4.81 0.81
C ILE A 559 -32.30 -4.42 2.28
N PRO A 560 -31.19 -3.91 2.81
CA PRO A 560 -31.16 -3.39 4.16
C PRO A 560 -32.08 -2.18 4.33
N PHE A 561 -32.84 -2.18 5.42
CA PHE A 561 -33.74 -1.09 5.77
C PHE A 561 -33.68 -0.80 7.27
N SER A 562 -33.30 0.42 7.63
CA SER A 562 -33.01 0.79 9.03
C SER A 562 -34.20 0.71 9.98
N GLY A 563 -35.42 0.68 9.47
CA GLY A 563 -36.64 0.55 10.27
C GLY A 563 -37.09 -0.89 10.50
N LEU A 564 -36.43 -1.88 9.88
CA LEU A 564 -36.78 -3.30 9.99
C LEU A 564 -35.53 -4.08 10.45
N LEU A 565 -35.53 -4.49 11.72
CA LEU A 565 -34.44 -5.27 12.30
C LEU A 565 -34.33 -6.67 11.68
N HIS A 566 -35.43 -7.18 11.16
CA HIS A 566 -35.56 -8.54 10.64
C HIS A 566 -35.89 -8.52 9.15
N THR A 567 -35.62 -9.64 8.47
CA THR A 567 -35.89 -9.79 7.04
C THR A 567 -37.38 -10.07 6.79
N GLU A 568 -38.02 -9.22 6.00
CA GLU A 568 -39.41 -9.39 5.57
C GLU A 568 -39.51 -9.65 4.06
N SER A 569 -40.39 -10.58 3.67
CA SER A 569 -40.71 -10.82 2.26
C SER A 569 -41.66 -9.73 1.73
N THR A 570 -41.45 -9.30 0.50
CA THR A 570 -42.25 -8.25 -0.13
C THR A 570 -42.80 -8.68 -1.50
N LEU A 571 -43.65 -7.84 -2.07
CA LEU A 571 -44.31 -8.06 -3.35
C LEU A 571 -43.34 -7.96 -4.56
N LYS A 572 -43.91 -8.00 -5.78
CA LYS A 572 -43.16 -7.98 -7.06
C LYS A 572 -42.21 -6.80 -7.23
N LEU A 573 -42.61 -5.62 -6.74
CA LEU A 573 -41.80 -4.41 -6.85
C LEU A 573 -41.29 -4.02 -5.47
N LEU A 574 -40.00 -3.87 -5.37
CA LEU A 574 -39.31 -3.32 -4.22
C LEU A 574 -38.46 -2.14 -4.65
N GLY A 575 -38.75 -0.96 -4.12
CA GLY A 575 -37.96 0.25 -4.26
C GLY A 575 -37.54 0.77 -2.90
N ASN A 576 -36.28 1.16 -2.78
CA ASN A 576 -35.73 1.77 -1.57
C ASN A 576 -34.80 2.93 -1.93
N ALA A 577 -35.03 4.08 -1.30
CA ALA A 577 -34.12 5.22 -1.35
C ALA A 577 -33.63 5.54 0.06
N ARG A 578 -32.31 5.61 0.22
CA ARG A 578 -31.68 5.87 1.52
C ARG A 578 -30.66 6.97 1.36
N ILE A 579 -30.61 7.88 2.34
CA ILE A 579 -29.57 8.89 2.48
C ILE A 579 -28.87 8.63 3.81
N GLN A 580 -27.57 8.49 3.77
CA GLN A 580 -26.75 8.36 4.98
C GLN A 580 -25.83 9.57 5.07
N ILE A 581 -25.72 10.13 6.27
CA ILE A 581 -24.73 11.16 6.60
C ILE A 581 -23.64 10.49 7.44
N ARG A 582 -22.41 10.61 7.01
CA ARG A 582 -21.26 10.02 7.68
C ARG A 582 -20.28 11.10 8.07
N HIS A 583 -19.89 11.11 9.34
CA HIS A 583 -18.82 11.98 9.84
C HIS A 583 -17.62 11.16 10.31
N LYS A 584 -16.42 11.56 9.90
CA LYS A 584 -15.14 10.97 10.31
C LYS A 584 -14.54 11.81 11.44
N PHE A 585 -14.49 11.28 12.66
CA PHE A 585 -13.91 11.96 13.84
C PHE A 585 -12.39 11.78 13.91
N HIS A 586 -11.92 10.56 13.61
CA HIS A 586 -10.52 10.18 13.67
C HIS A 586 -10.19 9.28 12.48
N GLU A 587 -8.90 8.95 12.25
CA GLU A 587 -8.46 8.22 11.06
C GLU A 587 -9.26 6.94 10.73
N LYS A 588 -9.77 6.24 11.76
CA LYS A 588 -10.54 4.98 11.59
C LYS A 588 -11.90 4.98 12.28
N GLN A 589 -12.35 6.13 12.79
CA GLN A 589 -13.62 6.24 13.53
C GLN A 589 -14.63 7.06 12.73
N TYR A 590 -15.80 6.49 12.53
CA TYR A 590 -16.88 7.10 11.76
C TYR A 590 -18.20 6.99 12.54
N LEU A 591 -18.99 8.05 12.53
CA LEU A 591 -20.41 8.02 12.86
C LEU A 591 -21.19 8.02 11.55
N THR A 592 -22.19 7.18 11.43
CA THR A 592 -23.11 7.13 10.27
C THR A 592 -24.54 7.20 10.79
N LEU A 593 -25.26 8.21 10.33
CA LEU A 593 -26.68 8.45 10.60
C LEU A 593 -27.49 8.15 9.33
#